data_a28b483ea7a1474487605f90e6982798
#
_entry.id   a28b483ea7a1474487605f90e6982798
#
_cell.length_a   1.000
_cell.length_b   1.000
_cell.length_c   1.000
_cell.angle_alpha   90.00
_cell.angle_beta   90.00
_cell.angle_gamma   90.00
#
_symmetry.space_group_name_H-M   'P 1'
#
loop_
_entity.id
_entity.type
_entity.pdbx_description
1 polymer ?
#
loop_
_entity_poly.entity_id
_entity_poly.type
_entity_poly.pdbx_seq_one_letter_code
_entity_poly.pdbx_strand_id
1 'polypeptide(L)'
;MNESSANNLSESTQPQRKRSGCFSFLIDVLETLVLSLILFLVINTASVTLLPVTIFTYRAQLGAADPTDVFVPILIATYCSTLCGLLVTAAVQKLRLGQPVVLAYLGGMTLLIGGIVAYFASLDAAAVERQSAVLANFLILLVIAAFLTAGLRKRVPVFETFVEGAKEGFQVA
;
A
#
# COMPACT_ATOMS: atom_id res chain seq x y z
N MET A 1 -13.33 -62.68 -26.63
CA MET A 1 -11.98 -62.22 -27.01
C MET A 1 -12.21 -60.95 -27.78
N ASN A 2 -12.29 -59.96 -27.19
CA ASN A 2 -11.67 -58.93 -26.39
C ASN A 2 -11.60 -57.62 -27.24
N GLU A 3 -12.77 -56.97 -27.35
CA GLU A 3 -12.91 -55.63 -27.99
C GLU A 3 -12.46 -54.50 -27.03
N SER A 4 -12.00 -54.84 -25.84
CA SER A 4 -11.55 -53.89 -24.81
C SER A 4 -10.12 -53.36 -25.00
N SER A 5 -9.35 -53.89 -25.96
CA SER A 5 -7.94 -53.52 -26.16
C SER A 5 -7.70 -52.48 -27.28
N ALA A 6 -8.72 -52.18 -28.10
CA ALA A 6 -8.60 -51.25 -29.19
C ALA A 6 -8.92 -49.79 -28.84
N ASN A 7 -9.58 -49.53 -27.71
CA ASN A 7 -9.98 -48.19 -27.31
C ASN A 7 -8.94 -47.43 -26.51
N ASN A 8 -7.85 -48.06 -26.09
CA ASN A 8 -6.80 -47.40 -25.31
C ASN A 8 -5.61 -46.89 -26.14
N LEU A 9 -5.67 -46.98 -27.48
CA LEU A 9 -4.58 -46.52 -28.35
C LEU A 9 -4.89 -45.24 -29.13
N SER A 10 -6.11 -44.67 -28.97
CA SER A 10 -6.49 -43.44 -29.69
C SER A 10 -6.43 -42.14 -28.82
N GLU A 11 -6.04 -42.24 -27.55
CA GLU A 11 -6.08 -41.12 -26.62
C GLU A 11 -4.70 -40.51 -26.32
N SER A 12 -3.66 -40.89 -27.01
CA SER A 12 -2.28 -40.42 -26.71
C SER A 12 -1.56 -39.78 -27.91
N THR A 13 -2.27 -38.98 -28.72
CA THR A 13 -1.53 -38.19 -29.73
C THR A 13 -2.17 -36.80 -29.92
N GLN A 14 -2.27 -36.03 -28.86
CA GLN A 14 -2.28 -34.59 -29.00
C GLN A 14 -0.82 -34.14 -29.20
N PRO A 15 -0.46 -33.52 -30.33
CA PRO A 15 0.87 -32.96 -30.49
C PRO A 15 1.00 -31.80 -29.53
N GLN A 16 1.73 -32.00 -28.44
CA GLN A 16 2.29 -30.94 -27.60
C GLN A 16 3.12 -30.06 -28.57
N ARG A 17 2.49 -28.96 -28.99
CA ARG A 17 3.17 -27.94 -29.79
C ARG A 17 4.28 -27.36 -28.92
N LYS A 18 5.48 -27.95 -29.06
CA LYS A 18 6.72 -27.49 -28.46
C LYS A 18 7.00 -26.08 -29.02
N ARG A 19 6.38 -25.06 -28.41
CA ARG A 19 6.73 -23.66 -28.68
C ARG A 19 8.21 -23.53 -28.45
N SER A 20 8.95 -22.97 -29.40
CA SER A 20 10.40 -22.83 -29.33
C SER A 20 10.73 -22.18 -27.98
N GLY A 21 11.56 -22.83 -27.15
CA GLY A 21 11.73 -22.51 -25.73
C GLY A 21 12.14 -21.07 -25.44
N CYS A 22 12.79 -20.39 -26.41
CA CYS A 22 13.15 -18.99 -26.27
C CYS A 22 11.94 -18.05 -26.37
N PHE A 23 10.99 -18.31 -27.26
CA PHE A 23 9.79 -17.47 -27.42
C PHE A 23 8.78 -17.65 -26.27
N SER A 24 8.65 -18.89 -25.77
CA SER A 24 7.83 -19.15 -24.57
C SER A 24 8.43 -18.46 -23.34
N PHE A 25 9.74 -18.55 -23.16
CA PHE A 25 10.45 -17.87 -22.07
C PHE A 25 10.25 -16.34 -22.11
N LEU A 26 10.33 -15.73 -23.29
CA LEU A 26 10.10 -14.29 -23.45
C LEU A 26 8.67 -13.89 -23.09
N ILE A 27 7.67 -14.69 -23.47
CA ILE A 27 6.26 -14.44 -23.12
C ILE A 27 6.08 -14.55 -21.60
N ASP A 28 6.62 -15.59 -20.96
CA ASP A 28 6.50 -15.81 -19.52
C ASP A 28 7.17 -14.68 -18.71
N VAL A 29 8.32 -14.21 -19.17
CA VAL A 29 9.01 -13.05 -18.56
C VAL A 29 8.20 -11.78 -18.75
N LEU A 30 7.65 -11.53 -19.92
CA LEU A 30 6.84 -10.34 -20.21
C LEU A 30 5.55 -10.35 -19.36
N GLU A 31 4.87 -11.49 -19.27
CA GLU A 31 3.68 -11.65 -18.43
C GLU A 31 4.00 -11.37 -16.96
N THR A 32 5.08 -11.94 -16.43
CA THR A 32 5.53 -11.72 -15.06
C THR A 32 5.85 -10.24 -14.80
N LEU A 33 6.53 -9.58 -15.74
CA LEU A 33 6.83 -8.15 -15.63
C LEU A 33 5.56 -7.28 -15.63
N VAL A 34 4.61 -7.56 -16.52
CA VAL A 34 3.34 -6.83 -16.59
C VAL A 34 2.52 -7.02 -15.33
N LEU A 35 2.40 -8.24 -14.82
CA LEU A 35 1.68 -8.53 -13.58
C LEU A 35 2.33 -7.84 -12.37
N SER A 36 3.66 -7.87 -12.28
CA SER A 36 4.42 -7.18 -11.24
C SER A 36 4.25 -5.67 -11.32
N LEU A 37 4.25 -5.09 -12.52
CA LEU A 37 4.04 -3.67 -12.74
C LEU A 37 2.62 -3.23 -12.34
N ILE A 38 1.61 -4.02 -12.68
CA ILE A 38 0.21 -3.76 -12.26
C ILE A 38 0.10 -3.76 -10.75
N LEU A 39 0.65 -4.76 -10.07
CA LEU A 39 0.64 -4.84 -8.61
C LEU A 39 1.38 -3.66 -7.97
N PHE A 40 2.53 -3.30 -8.51
CA PHE A 40 3.30 -2.13 -8.07
C PHE A 40 2.50 -0.83 -8.21
N LEU A 41 1.86 -0.61 -9.37
CA LEU A 41 1.03 0.56 -9.62
C LEU A 41 -0.15 0.62 -8.66
N VAL A 42 -0.84 -0.50 -8.41
CA VAL A 42 -1.99 -0.54 -7.49
C VAL A 42 -1.56 -0.21 -6.06
N ILE A 43 -0.48 -0.79 -5.57
CA ILE A 43 0.04 -0.52 -4.22
C ILE A 43 0.49 0.95 -4.10
N ASN A 44 1.12 1.49 -5.14
CA ASN A 44 1.62 2.86 -5.13
C ASN A 44 0.50 3.91 -5.24
N THR A 45 -0.53 3.62 -6.03
CA THR A 45 -1.67 4.53 -6.24
C THR A 45 -2.69 4.47 -5.09
N ALA A 46 -2.92 3.29 -4.54
CA ALA A 46 -3.86 3.05 -3.45
C ALA A 46 -3.16 2.95 -2.08
N SER A 47 -2.04 3.65 -1.91
CA SER A 47 -1.27 3.59 -0.66
C SER A 47 -2.00 4.22 0.51
N VAL A 48 -1.86 3.63 1.69
CA VAL A 48 -2.36 4.21 2.95
C VAL A 48 -1.56 5.49 3.25
N THR A 49 -2.25 6.61 3.29
CA THR A 49 -1.63 7.91 3.56
C THR A 49 -1.48 8.11 5.06
N LEU A 50 -0.30 7.79 5.60
CA LEU A 50 0.00 7.97 7.02
C LEU A 50 0.13 9.44 7.43
N LEU A 51 0.64 10.28 6.52
CA LEU A 51 0.80 11.72 6.75
C LEU A 51 0.35 12.48 5.50
N PRO A 52 -0.92 12.92 5.42
CA PRO A 52 -1.45 13.68 4.29
C PRO A 52 -1.03 15.15 4.34
N VAL A 53 0.29 15.41 4.32
CA VAL A 53 0.87 16.75 4.46
C VAL A 53 0.30 17.73 3.44
N THR A 54 0.14 17.30 2.19
CA THR A 54 -0.43 18.13 1.12
C THR A 54 -1.84 18.62 1.46
N ILE A 55 -2.69 17.74 1.99
CA ILE A 55 -4.07 18.10 2.37
C ILE A 55 -4.06 19.08 3.55
N PHE A 56 -3.19 18.83 4.53
CA PHE A 56 -3.03 19.73 5.69
C PHE A 56 -2.55 21.12 5.24
N THR A 57 -1.60 21.18 4.30
CA THR A 57 -1.10 22.44 3.74
C THR A 57 -2.20 23.21 3.02
N TYR A 58 -2.98 22.57 2.15
CA TYR A 58 -4.09 23.22 1.47
C TYR A 58 -5.16 23.72 2.45
N ARG A 59 -5.51 22.95 3.45
CA ARG A 59 -6.47 23.36 4.47
C ARG A 59 -5.97 24.56 5.28
N ALA A 60 -4.67 24.57 5.63
CA ALA A 60 -4.04 25.69 6.32
C ALA A 60 -4.05 26.96 5.43
N GLN A 61 -3.75 26.84 4.14
CA GLN A 61 -3.80 27.95 3.19
C GLN A 61 -5.21 28.51 3.00
N LEU A 62 -6.23 27.67 3.10
CA LEU A 62 -7.64 28.07 3.04
C LEU A 62 -8.19 28.61 4.36
N GLY A 63 -7.37 28.73 5.40
CA GLY A 63 -7.73 29.31 6.68
C GLY A 63 -8.57 28.41 7.57
N ALA A 64 -8.45 27.08 7.43
CA ALA A 64 -9.10 26.15 8.35
C ALA A 64 -8.56 26.33 9.77
N ALA A 65 -9.46 26.33 10.77
CA ALA A 65 -9.09 26.50 12.17
C ALA A 65 -8.13 25.39 12.63
N ASP A 66 -8.44 24.13 12.28
CA ASP A 66 -7.60 22.96 12.53
C ASP A 66 -7.36 22.18 11.22
N PRO A 67 -6.24 22.41 10.52
CA PRO A 67 -5.94 21.70 9.25
C PRO A 67 -5.83 20.18 9.37
N THR A 68 -5.54 19.68 10.57
CA THR A 68 -5.23 18.27 10.86
C THR A 68 -6.41 17.44 11.33
N ASP A 69 -7.59 18.04 11.53
CA ASP A 69 -8.81 17.38 12.01
C ASP A 69 -9.32 16.24 11.11
N VAL A 70 -9.00 16.31 9.81
CA VAL A 70 -9.38 15.31 8.79
C VAL A 70 -8.44 14.09 8.72
N PHE A 71 -7.44 14.00 9.60
CA PHE A 71 -6.44 12.93 9.57
C PHE A 71 -7.06 11.53 9.63
N VAL A 72 -7.92 11.28 10.62
CA VAL A 72 -8.53 9.95 10.81
C VAL A 72 -9.47 9.57 9.66
N PRO A 73 -10.38 10.43 9.19
CA PRO A 73 -11.18 10.17 8.00
C PRO A 73 -10.34 9.82 6.75
N ILE A 74 -9.23 10.53 6.53
CA ILE A 74 -8.33 10.25 5.40
C ILE A 74 -7.65 8.90 5.57
N LEU A 75 -7.16 8.58 6.76
CA LEU A 75 -6.53 7.30 7.06
C LEU A 75 -7.48 6.13 6.77
N ILE A 76 -8.74 6.24 7.20
CA ILE A 76 -9.76 5.21 6.97
C ILE A 76 -10.06 5.08 5.47
N ALA A 77 -10.29 6.19 4.77
CA ALA A 77 -10.61 6.19 3.36
C ALA A 77 -9.48 5.59 2.50
N THR A 78 -8.24 5.98 2.76
CA THR A 78 -7.07 5.46 2.04
C THR A 78 -6.82 3.99 2.35
N TYR A 79 -7.06 3.55 3.58
CA TYR A 79 -6.98 2.14 3.93
C TYR A 79 -8.03 1.30 3.20
N CYS A 80 -9.30 1.72 3.19
CA CYS A 80 -10.36 1.03 2.44
C CYS A 80 -10.05 0.95 0.95
N SER A 81 -9.54 2.03 0.36
CA SER A 81 -9.11 2.08 -1.04
C SER A 81 -7.98 1.08 -1.31
N THR A 82 -6.97 1.04 -0.45
CA THR A 82 -5.82 0.13 -0.57
C THR A 82 -6.26 -1.33 -0.45
N LEU A 83 -7.12 -1.64 0.52
CA LEU A 83 -7.69 -2.97 0.68
C LEU A 83 -8.47 -3.42 -0.57
N CYS A 84 -9.35 -2.57 -1.07
CA CYS A 84 -10.15 -2.86 -2.25
C CYS A 84 -9.25 -3.09 -3.48
N GLY A 85 -8.29 -2.21 -3.72
CA GLY A 85 -7.32 -2.35 -4.81
C GLY A 85 -6.51 -3.63 -4.72
N LEU A 86 -6.02 -3.98 -3.52
CA LEU A 86 -5.26 -5.20 -3.29
C LEU A 86 -6.11 -6.46 -3.51
N LEU A 87 -7.34 -6.49 -2.99
CA LEU A 87 -8.24 -7.63 -3.14
C LEU A 87 -8.64 -7.85 -4.60
N VAL A 88 -8.97 -6.78 -5.33
CA VAL A 88 -9.32 -6.86 -6.76
C VAL A 88 -8.13 -7.35 -7.57
N THR A 89 -6.94 -6.79 -7.34
CA THR A 89 -5.71 -7.22 -8.04
C THR A 89 -5.37 -8.67 -7.73
N ALA A 90 -5.48 -9.07 -6.48
CA ALA A 90 -5.23 -10.45 -6.06
C ALA A 90 -6.23 -11.43 -6.68
N ALA A 91 -7.51 -11.04 -6.81
CA ALA A 91 -8.54 -11.86 -7.46
C ALA A 91 -8.25 -12.02 -8.97
N VAL A 92 -7.89 -10.93 -9.65
CA VAL A 92 -7.57 -10.94 -11.09
C VAL A 92 -6.29 -11.74 -11.38
N GLN A 93 -5.24 -11.53 -10.58
CA GLN A 93 -3.95 -12.21 -10.73
C GLN A 93 -3.91 -13.60 -10.10
N LYS A 94 -5.02 -14.05 -9.50
CA LYS A 94 -5.12 -15.35 -8.78
C LYS A 94 -3.99 -15.55 -7.76
N LEU A 95 -3.62 -14.48 -7.07
CA LEU A 95 -2.59 -14.54 -6.04
C LEU A 95 -3.07 -15.36 -4.85
N ARG A 96 -2.18 -16.17 -4.28
CA ARG A 96 -2.47 -16.96 -3.08
C ARG A 96 -2.43 -16.08 -1.83
N LEU A 97 -3.52 -15.33 -1.57
CA LEU A 97 -3.65 -14.53 -0.34
C LEU A 97 -3.75 -15.41 0.94
N GLY A 98 -3.99 -16.71 0.78
CA GLY A 98 -4.08 -17.65 1.88
C GLY A 98 -2.75 -18.02 2.57
N GLN A 99 -1.63 -17.39 2.21
CA GLN A 99 -0.38 -17.58 2.94
C GLN A 99 -0.49 -16.99 4.34
N PRO A 100 -0.04 -17.71 5.40
CA PRO A 100 -0.23 -17.29 6.78
C PRO A 100 0.41 -15.93 7.08
N VAL A 101 1.52 -15.60 6.42
CA VAL A 101 2.22 -14.32 6.57
C VAL A 101 1.37 -13.18 5.99
N VAL A 102 0.82 -13.35 4.79
CA VAL A 102 -0.03 -12.34 4.14
C VAL A 102 -1.30 -12.12 4.96
N LEU A 103 -1.92 -13.22 5.41
CA LEU A 103 -3.13 -13.16 6.22
C LEU A 103 -2.89 -12.50 7.58
N ALA A 104 -1.74 -12.75 8.21
CA ALA A 104 -1.36 -12.12 9.47
C ALA A 104 -1.16 -10.60 9.31
N TYR A 105 -0.47 -10.16 8.25
CA TYR A 105 -0.29 -8.72 7.98
C TYR A 105 -1.60 -8.03 7.62
N LEU A 106 -2.37 -8.61 6.70
CA LEU A 106 -3.64 -8.05 6.27
C LEU A 106 -4.65 -8.04 7.41
N GLY A 107 -4.77 -9.15 8.15
CA GLY A 107 -5.65 -9.28 9.31
C GLY A 107 -5.24 -8.35 10.45
N GLY A 108 -3.95 -8.29 10.78
CA GLY A 108 -3.42 -7.40 11.81
C GLY A 108 -3.68 -5.93 11.48
N MET A 109 -3.42 -5.53 10.24
CA MET A 109 -3.69 -4.14 9.80
C MET A 109 -5.19 -3.83 9.79
N THR A 110 -6.02 -4.78 9.35
CA THR A 110 -7.49 -4.62 9.37
C THR A 110 -8.03 -4.51 10.80
N LEU A 111 -7.51 -5.31 11.74
CA LEU A 111 -7.88 -5.23 13.14
C LEU A 111 -7.46 -3.89 13.77
N LEU A 112 -6.27 -3.40 13.44
CA LEU A 112 -5.78 -2.12 13.94
C LEU A 112 -6.66 -0.96 13.44
N ILE A 113 -6.91 -0.89 12.14
CA ILE A 113 -7.77 0.16 11.55
C ILE A 113 -9.21 -0.01 12.02
N GLY A 114 -9.73 -1.24 12.07
CA GLY A 114 -11.07 -1.54 12.61
C GLY A 114 -11.22 -1.11 14.07
N GLY A 115 -10.20 -1.30 14.89
CA GLY A 115 -10.14 -0.80 16.26
C GLY A 115 -10.18 0.74 16.33
N ILE A 116 -9.41 1.41 15.47
CA ILE A 116 -9.44 2.87 15.34
C ILE A 116 -10.86 3.34 14.95
N VAL A 117 -11.44 2.72 13.91
CA VAL A 117 -12.80 3.05 13.45
C VAL A 117 -13.83 2.87 14.57
N ALA A 118 -13.80 1.73 15.26
CA ALA A 118 -14.72 1.44 16.36
C ALA A 118 -14.58 2.44 17.52
N TYR A 119 -13.34 2.82 17.84
CA TYR A 119 -13.07 3.84 18.84
C TYR A 119 -13.65 5.21 18.44
N PHE A 120 -13.35 5.68 17.22
CA PHE A 120 -13.83 6.98 16.74
C PHE A 120 -15.34 6.99 16.46
N ALA A 121 -15.95 5.86 16.11
CA ALA A 121 -17.41 5.76 15.95
C ALA A 121 -18.17 5.92 17.26
N SER A 122 -17.52 5.71 18.39
CA SER A 122 -18.11 5.91 19.73
C SER A 122 -17.98 7.35 20.25
N LEU A 123 -17.30 8.24 19.52
CA LEU A 123 -17.09 9.64 19.91
C LEU A 123 -18.03 10.58 19.15
N ASP A 124 -18.33 11.73 19.78
CA ASP A 124 -19.02 12.85 19.11
C ASP A 124 -18.13 13.49 18.04
N ALA A 125 -18.73 14.12 17.03
CA ALA A 125 -18.00 14.74 15.90
C ALA A 125 -16.91 15.72 16.38
N ALA A 126 -17.20 16.58 17.36
CA ALA A 126 -16.23 17.51 17.93
C ALA A 126 -15.05 16.82 18.64
N ALA A 127 -15.29 15.67 19.26
CA ALA A 127 -14.25 14.87 19.89
C ALA A 127 -13.38 14.17 18.84
N VAL A 128 -13.98 13.70 17.74
CA VAL A 128 -13.27 13.12 16.60
C VAL A 128 -12.28 14.13 15.99
N GLU A 129 -12.74 15.34 15.69
CA GLU A 129 -11.90 16.41 15.15
C GLU A 129 -10.71 16.71 16.07
N ARG A 130 -11.00 16.95 17.35
CA ARG A 130 -9.96 17.27 18.34
C ARG A 130 -8.94 16.15 18.51
N GLN A 131 -9.38 14.90 18.62
CA GLN A 131 -8.47 13.76 18.81
C GLN A 131 -7.69 13.44 17.52
N SER A 132 -8.32 13.61 16.37
CA SER A 132 -7.66 13.47 15.06
C SER A 132 -6.51 14.48 14.93
N ALA A 133 -6.75 15.74 15.27
CA ALA A 133 -5.72 16.79 15.26
C ALA A 133 -4.57 16.49 16.22
N VAL A 134 -4.88 16.07 17.45
CA VAL A 134 -3.86 15.67 18.44
C VAL A 134 -3.02 14.50 17.94
N LEU A 135 -3.67 13.47 17.41
CA LEU A 135 -2.97 12.29 16.87
C LEU A 135 -2.08 12.64 15.70
N ALA A 136 -2.56 13.44 14.75
CA ALA A 136 -1.79 13.88 13.60
C ALA A 136 -0.56 14.71 14.02
N ASN A 137 -0.73 15.69 14.90
CA ASN A 137 0.35 16.53 15.41
C ASN A 137 1.38 15.71 16.19
N PHE A 138 0.94 14.72 16.97
CA PHE A 138 1.82 13.81 17.69
C PHE A 138 2.63 12.93 16.71
N LEU A 139 2.00 12.40 15.66
CA LEU A 139 2.70 11.63 14.63
C LEU A 139 3.73 12.46 13.87
N ILE A 140 3.39 13.70 13.51
CA ILE A 140 4.33 14.61 12.85
C ILE A 140 5.53 14.87 13.76
N LEU A 141 5.27 15.18 15.04
CA LEU A 141 6.33 15.39 16.02
C LEU A 141 7.21 14.14 16.19
N LEU A 142 6.60 12.95 16.26
CA LEU A 142 7.31 11.69 16.39
C LEU A 142 8.21 11.41 15.18
N VAL A 143 7.74 11.66 13.96
CA VAL A 143 8.54 11.52 12.75
C VAL A 143 9.72 12.47 12.74
N ILE A 144 9.50 13.74 13.06
CA ILE A 144 10.59 14.73 13.16
C ILE A 144 11.60 14.30 14.21
N ALA A 145 11.15 13.93 15.41
CA ALA A 145 12.03 13.47 16.49
C ALA A 145 12.82 12.21 16.11
N ALA A 146 12.18 11.27 15.39
CA ALA A 146 12.83 10.06 14.90
C ALA A 146 13.95 10.37 13.90
N PHE A 147 13.71 11.28 12.95
CA PHE A 147 14.76 11.71 12.00
C PHE A 147 15.91 12.44 12.70
N LEU A 148 15.61 13.36 13.64
CA LEU A 148 16.62 14.07 14.41
C LEU A 148 17.46 13.10 15.24
N THR A 149 16.82 12.17 15.96
CA THR A 149 17.55 11.19 16.78
C THR A 149 18.37 10.22 15.93
N ALA A 150 17.86 9.79 14.78
CA ALA A 150 18.61 8.96 13.83
C ALA A 150 19.85 9.70 13.27
N GLY A 151 19.69 10.99 12.92
CA GLY A 151 20.79 11.84 12.46
C GLY A 151 21.85 12.03 13.53
N LEU A 152 21.46 12.33 14.77
CA LEU A 152 22.37 12.48 15.90
C LEU A 152 23.14 11.18 16.21
N ARG A 153 22.44 10.02 16.17
CA ARG A 153 23.10 8.71 16.37
C ARG A 153 24.13 8.40 15.29
N LYS A 154 23.90 8.83 14.06
CA LYS A 154 24.83 8.66 12.93
C LYS A 154 25.88 9.79 12.85
N ARG A 155 25.88 10.74 13.78
CA ARG A 155 26.77 11.91 13.80
C ARG A 155 26.74 12.73 12.50
N VAL A 156 25.59 12.80 11.87
CA VAL A 156 25.36 13.64 10.70
C VAL A 156 25.18 15.09 11.16
N PRO A 157 25.72 16.11 10.47
CA PRO A 157 25.45 17.51 10.77
C PRO A 157 23.99 17.83 10.37
N VAL A 158 23.06 17.58 11.31
CA VAL A 158 21.61 17.56 11.07
C VAL A 158 21.11 18.89 10.50
N PHE A 159 21.63 20.02 11.02
CA PHE A 159 21.21 21.34 10.55
C PHE A 159 21.62 21.62 9.09
N GLU A 160 22.86 21.31 8.74
CA GLU A 160 23.38 21.54 7.38
C GLU A 160 22.66 20.65 6.37
N THR A 161 22.48 19.36 6.70
CA THR A 161 21.74 18.40 5.86
C THR A 161 20.28 18.79 5.71
N PHE A 162 19.64 19.32 6.77
CA PHE A 162 18.27 19.82 6.69
C PHE A 162 18.15 21.03 5.75
N VAL A 163 19.06 22.00 5.88
CA VAL A 163 19.07 23.20 5.04
C VAL A 163 19.32 22.85 3.56
N GLU A 164 20.22 21.89 3.31
CA GLU A 164 20.51 21.43 1.95
C GLU A 164 19.29 20.72 1.33
N GLY A 165 18.67 19.80 2.04
CA GLY A 165 17.44 19.12 1.60
C GLY A 165 16.27 20.08 1.41
N ALA A 166 16.12 21.10 2.26
CA ALA A 166 15.12 22.14 2.09
C ALA A 166 15.34 22.95 0.81
N LYS A 167 16.59 23.32 0.49
CA LYS A 167 16.91 24.01 -0.77
C LYS A 167 16.56 23.19 -2.00
N GLU A 168 16.89 21.89 -2.00
CA GLU A 168 16.51 20.98 -3.09
C GLU A 168 14.99 20.88 -3.23
N GLY A 169 14.26 20.77 -2.11
CA GLY A 169 12.80 20.75 -2.12
C GLY A 169 12.17 22.00 -2.73
N PHE A 170 12.72 23.18 -2.46
CA PHE A 170 12.25 24.43 -3.06
C PHE A 170 12.57 24.56 -4.56
N GLN A 171 13.59 23.86 -5.06
CA GLN A 171 13.91 23.87 -6.50
C GLN A 171 12.98 22.99 -7.33
N VAL A 172 12.34 22.00 -6.69
CA VAL A 172 11.44 21.03 -7.34
C VAL A 172 9.97 21.48 -7.26
N ALA A 173 9.61 22.37 -6.33
CA ALA A 173 8.26 22.87 -6.13
C ALA A 173 7.95 24.05 -7.07
#